data_5a7efe43d1f00a5de0421d312685d546
#
_entry.id   5a7efe43d1f00a5de0421d312685d546
#
_cell.length_a   1.000
_cell.length_b   1.000
_cell.length_c   1.000
_cell.angle_alpha   90.00
_cell.angle_beta   90.00
_cell.angle_gamma   90.00
#
_symmetry.space_group_name_H-M   'P 1'
#
loop_
_entity.id
_entity.type
_entity.pdbx_description
1 polymer ?
#
loop_
_entity_poly.entity_id
_entity_poly.type
_entity_poly.pdbx_seq_one_letter_code
_entity_poly.pdbx_strand_id
1 'polypeptide(L)'
;NYTSFDTYFFIFGFYIISMITQQELDKFITDALLEDVHEGDHSSLASIDATEQGKARLLVKDNGILCGLEVAKAIFDKVDSQLQMEVHISEGAPIKCGDIAFHVYGSAISILTAERLVLNCMQRMSGIATKTNEYAKIIEGTNAKVIDTRKTTPNIRFLEKYAVTVGGGSNHRFGLYDMIMLKDNHIDFCGGITKAVQKVHEYLKANQMNLRIEVETRNIENVKELM
;
A
#
# COMPACT_ATOMS: atom_id res chain seq x y z
N ASN A 1 30.21 -7.29 21.37
CA ASN A 1 29.32 -8.10 20.54
C ASN A 1 28.06 -7.29 20.18
N TYR A 2 28.25 -6.39 19.24
CA TYR A 2 27.18 -5.66 18.58
C TYR A 2 26.98 -6.26 17.18
N THR A 3 26.08 -7.18 17.01
CA THR A 3 25.64 -7.63 15.67
C THR A 3 24.28 -8.28 15.79
N SER A 4 23.23 -7.61 15.35
CA SER A 4 22.09 -8.20 14.63
C SER A 4 20.86 -7.29 14.48
N PHE A 5 20.80 -6.11 15.10
CA PHE A 5 19.62 -5.23 14.99
C PHE A 5 19.63 -4.30 13.75
N ASP A 6 20.81 -3.88 13.30
CA ASP A 6 20.90 -2.91 12.18
C ASP A 6 20.61 -3.52 10.81
N THR A 7 20.80 -4.83 10.65
CA THR A 7 20.58 -5.51 9.36
C THR A 7 19.10 -5.64 9.01
N TYR A 8 18.22 -5.73 10.00
CA TYR A 8 16.76 -5.79 9.77
C TYR A 8 16.16 -4.44 9.40
N PHE A 9 16.66 -3.35 9.94
CA PHE A 9 16.19 -2.00 9.61
C PHE A 9 16.53 -1.60 8.16
N PHE A 10 17.73 -1.98 7.68
CA PHE A 10 18.14 -1.74 6.30
C PHE A 10 17.35 -2.56 5.28
N ILE A 11 16.98 -3.80 5.61
CA ILE A 11 16.17 -4.66 4.73
C ILE A 11 14.73 -4.13 4.62
N PHE A 12 14.13 -3.60 5.69
CA PHE A 12 12.79 -3.03 5.65
C PHE A 12 12.73 -1.75 4.79
N GLY A 13 13.70 -0.85 4.92
CA GLY A 13 13.78 0.36 4.08
C GLY A 13 13.99 0.05 2.58
N PHE A 14 14.78 -0.97 2.24
CA PHE A 14 14.98 -1.42 0.85
C PHE A 14 13.74 -2.13 0.27
N TYR A 15 12.95 -2.83 1.07
CA TYR A 15 11.71 -3.49 0.61
C TYR A 15 10.59 -2.49 0.29
N ILE A 16 10.51 -1.38 1.02
CA ILE A 16 9.55 -0.30 0.76
C ILE A 16 9.76 0.31 -0.63
N ILE A 17 11.00 0.58 -1.00
CA ILE A 17 11.38 1.17 -2.31
C ILE A 17 11.10 0.20 -3.48
N SER A 18 11.04 -1.12 -3.25
CA SER A 18 10.80 -2.11 -4.32
C SER A 18 9.32 -2.32 -4.66
N MET A 19 8.37 -1.93 -3.80
CA MET A 19 6.94 -2.19 -3.99
C MET A 19 6.17 -0.98 -4.52
N ILE A 20 6.61 0.23 -4.19
CA ILE A 20 6.05 1.48 -4.68
C ILE A 20 7.13 2.17 -5.49
N THR A 21 6.99 2.22 -6.79
CA THR A 21 7.94 2.99 -7.60
C THR A 21 7.72 4.47 -7.34
N GLN A 22 8.82 5.23 -7.29
CA GLN A 22 8.75 6.69 -7.14
C GLN A 22 7.86 7.33 -8.23
N GLN A 23 7.89 6.77 -9.43
CA GLN A 23 7.09 7.25 -10.56
C GLN A 23 5.59 7.04 -10.35
N GLU A 24 5.17 5.87 -9.82
CA GLU A 24 3.75 5.61 -9.51
C GLU A 24 3.26 6.51 -8.39
N LEU A 25 4.06 6.69 -7.35
CA LEU A 25 3.72 7.58 -6.23
C LEU A 25 3.62 9.03 -6.69
N ASP A 26 4.58 9.54 -7.45
CA ASP A 26 4.57 10.91 -7.95
C ASP A 26 3.37 11.17 -8.88
N LYS A 27 3.07 10.22 -9.77
CA LYS A 27 1.89 10.30 -10.63
C LYS A 27 0.60 10.36 -9.81
N PHE A 28 0.45 9.46 -8.84
CA PHE A 28 -0.72 9.42 -7.96
C PHE A 28 -0.90 10.74 -7.20
N ILE A 29 0.17 11.24 -6.57
CA ILE A 29 0.11 12.49 -5.81
C ILE A 29 -0.24 13.67 -6.73
N THR A 30 0.35 13.73 -7.92
CA THR A 30 0.07 14.77 -8.90
C THR A 30 -1.40 14.78 -9.33
N ASP A 31 -1.95 13.60 -9.67
CA ASP A 31 -3.35 13.47 -10.09
C ASP A 31 -4.32 13.80 -8.93
N ALA A 32 -4.01 13.35 -7.71
CA ALA A 32 -4.83 13.60 -6.53
C ALA A 32 -4.81 15.09 -6.10
N LEU A 33 -3.67 15.75 -6.18
CA LEU A 33 -3.59 17.19 -5.93
C LEU A 33 -4.30 18.00 -7.02
N LEU A 34 -4.25 17.55 -8.26
CA LEU A 34 -5.01 18.18 -9.35
C LEU A 34 -6.53 18.06 -9.12
N GLU A 35 -7.00 16.92 -8.60
CA GLU A 35 -8.41 16.71 -8.27
C GLU A 35 -8.90 17.62 -7.13
N ASP A 36 -8.11 17.76 -6.06
CA ASP A 36 -8.54 18.42 -4.81
C ASP A 36 -8.21 19.91 -4.77
N VAL A 37 -7.08 20.32 -5.37
CA VAL A 37 -6.56 21.68 -5.28
C VAL A 37 -6.76 22.48 -6.58
N HIS A 38 -6.57 21.81 -7.72
CA HIS A 38 -6.70 22.38 -9.07
C HIS A 38 -5.95 23.73 -9.21
N GLU A 39 -6.67 24.85 -9.25
CA GLU A 39 -6.12 26.21 -9.40
C GLU A 39 -5.65 26.84 -8.07
N GLY A 40 -5.96 26.21 -6.93
CA GLY A 40 -5.52 26.65 -5.60
C GLY A 40 -6.53 26.43 -4.49
N ASP A 41 -6.04 26.35 -3.27
CA ASP A 41 -6.86 26.39 -2.04
C ASP A 41 -7.32 27.84 -1.80
N HIS A 42 -8.44 28.21 -2.41
CA HIS A 42 -8.97 29.59 -2.34
C HIS A 42 -9.31 30.05 -0.90
N SER A 43 -9.64 29.11 -0.01
CA SER A 43 -9.90 29.44 1.40
C SER A 43 -8.62 29.91 2.10
N SER A 44 -7.55 29.14 1.97
CA SER A 44 -6.26 29.50 2.54
C SER A 44 -5.65 30.73 1.87
N LEU A 45 -5.70 30.81 0.54
CA LEU A 45 -5.16 31.95 -0.23
C LEU A 45 -5.89 33.25 0.08
N ALA A 46 -7.18 33.24 0.41
CA ALA A 46 -7.97 34.44 0.69
C ALA A 46 -7.88 34.89 2.16
N SER A 47 -7.49 34.03 3.09
CA SER A 47 -7.61 34.27 4.53
C SER A 47 -6.29 34.26 5.30
N ILE A 48 -5.20 33.76 4.70
CA ILE A 48 -3.91 33.58 5.37
C ILE A 48 -2.83 34.37 4.62
N ASP A 49 -2.01 35.10 5.37
CA ASP A 49 -0.87 35.79 4.78
C ASP A 49 0.14 34.80 4.20
N ALA A 50 0.67 35.11 3.01
CA ALA A 50 1.60 34.23 2.30
C ALA A 50 2.90 33.91 3.08
N THR A 51 3.24 34.76 4.06
CA THR A 51 4.41 34.55 4.94
C THR A 51 4.11 33.86 6.24
N GLU A 52 2.83 33.54 6.50
CA GLU A 52 2.41 32.91 7.74
C GLU A 52 3.00 31.50 7.88
N GLN A 53 3.63 31.24 9.03
CA GLN A 53 4.19 29.94 9.37
C GLN A 53 3.28 29.22 10.33
N GLY A 54 3.09 27.91 10.08
CA GLY A 54 2.21 27.06 10.85
C GLY A 54 2.91 25.86 11.44
N LYS A 55 2.24 25.25 12.41
CA LYS A 55 2.56 23.96 12.98
C LYS A 55 1.29 23.14 13.04
N ALA A 56 1.30 21.94 12.45
CA ALA A 56 0.22 20.97 12.61
C ALA A 56 0.74 19.68 13.20
N ARG A 57 -0.17 18.83 13.69
CA ARG A 57 0.14 17.50 14.22
C ARG A 57 -0.85 16.48 13.72
N LEU A 58 -0.38 15.27 13.43
CA LEU A 58 -1.26 14.14 13.18
C LEU A 58 -1.63 13.49 14.51
N LEU A 59 -2.88 13.75 14.94
CA LEU A 59 -3.44 13.19 16.16
C LEU A 59 -4.22 11.90 15.84
N VAL A 60 -3.81 10.80 16.44
CA VAL A 60 -4.46 9.50 16.31
C VAL A 60 -5.80 9.49 17.01
N LYS A 61 -6.86 9.03 16.34
CA LYS A 61 -8.25 9.02 16.86
C LYS A 61 -8.74 7.63 17.23
N ASP A 62 -8.02 6.58 16.85
CA ASP A 62 -8.38 5.18 17.14
C ASP A 62 -7.13 4.33 17.33
N ASN A 63 -7.28 3.13 17.91
CA ASN A 63 -6.18 2.19 18.07
C ASN A 63 -5.94 1.42 16.78
N GLY A 64 -4.67 1.10 16.48
CA GLY A 64 -4.36 0.36 15.25
C GLY A 64 -2.87 0.25 14.96
N ILE A 65 -2.57 0.14 13.67
CA ILE A 65 -1.21 0.12 13.12
C ILE A 65 -1.04 1.36 12.24
N LEU A 66 0.00 2.15 12.50
CA LEU A 66 0.31 3.32 11.69
C LEU A 66 0.87 2.91 10.33
N CYS A 67 0.31 3.47 9.26
CA CYS A 67 0.78 3.19 7.91
C CYS A 67 0.62 4.42 7.01
N GLY A 68 1.64 4.68 6.17
CA GLY A 68 1.62 5.72 5.15
C GLY A 68 2.51 6.93 5.43
N LEU A 69 3.49 6.84 6.33
CA LEU A 69 4.39 7.96 6.66
C LEU A 69 5.19 8.46 5.44
N GLU A 70 5.74 7.54 4.64
CA GLU A 70 6.49 7.92 3.43
C GLU A 70 5.58 8.56 2.37
N VAL A 71 4.33 8.12 2.28
CA VAL A 71 3.33 8.73 1.40
C VAL A 71 2.99 10.14 1.89
N ALA A 72 2.78 10.32 3.19
CA ALA A 72 2.52 11.64 3.78
C ALA A 72 3.68 12.61 3.52
N LYS A 73 4.92 12.14 3.74
CA LYS A 73 6.12 12.93 3.45
C LYS A 73 6.19 13.32 1.97
N ALA A 74 5.98 12.37 1.05
CA ALA A 74 6.01 12.65 -0.38
C ALA A 74 4.92 13.66 -0.80
N ILE A 75 3.74 13.62 -0.16
CA ILE A 75 2.67 14.61 -0.41
C ILE A 75 3.12 16.01 0.08
N PHE A 76 3.66 16.12 1.29
CA PHE A 76 4.16 17.37 1.82
C PHE A 76 5.29 17.92 0.92
N ASP A 77 6.27 17.10 0.57
CA ASP A 77 7.39 17.49 -0.30
C ASP A 77 6.91 17.95 -1.69
N LYS A 78 5.83 17.36 -2.22
CA LYS A 78 5.23 17.72 -3.51
C LYS A 78 4.51 19.05 -3.46
N VAL A 79 3.82 19.34 -2.36
CA VAL A 79 3.11 20.62 -2.17
C VAL A 79 4.11 21.74 -1.90
N ASP A 80 5.06 21.51 -1.00
CA ASP A 80 6.08 22.48 -0.63
C ASP A 80 7.30 21.77 -0.02
N SER A 81 8.41 21.74 -0.72
CA SER A 81 9.65 21.09 -0.30
C SER A 81 10.34 21.75 0.93
N GLN A 82 9.83 22.88 1.41
CA GLN A 82 10.32 23.56 2.62
C GLN A 82 9.61 23.08 3.88
N LEU A 83 8.52 22.31 3.75
CA LEU A 83 7.84 21.72 4.90
C LEU A 83 8.74 20.71 5.62
N GLN A 84 8.75 20.77 6.93
CA GLN A 84 9.55 19.89 7.79
C GLN A 84 8.65 18.95 8.58
N MET A 85 8.81 17.65 8.38
CA MET A 85 8.05 16.63 9.08
C MET A 85 8.91 15.97 10.17
N GLU A 86 8.46 16.08 11.42
CA GLU A 86 9.09 15.46 12.60
C GLU A 86 8.29 14.24 13.02
N VAL A 87 8.80 13.04 12.73
CA VAL A 87 8.13 11.76 13.00
C VAL A 87 8.39 11.29 14.43
N HIS A 88 7.33 10.91 15.16
CA HIS A 88 7.41 10.41 16.54
C HIS A 88 7.10 8.92 16.64
N ILE A 89 6.30 8.37 15.73
CA ILE A 89 5.90 6.97 15.71
C ILE A 89 6.28 6.39 14.35
N SER A 90 6.97 5.25 14.36
CA SER A 90 7.47 4.62 13.14
C SER A 90 6.37 3.95 12.33
N GLU A 91 6.61 3.79 11.04
CA GLU A 91 5.78 2.96 10.14
C GLU A 91 5.61 1.56 10.71
N GLY A 92 4.37 1.02 10.66
CA GLY A 92 4.04 -0.31 11.17
C GLY A 92 3.94 -0.42 12.70
N ALA A 93 4.20 0.64 13.44
CA ALA A 93 4.08 0.61 14.89
C ALA A 93 2.61 0.60 15.35
N PRO A 94 2.30 -0.04 16.48
CA PRO A 94 0.98 0.08 17.10
C PRO A 94 0.75 1.49 17.62
N ILE A 95 -0.45 2.02 17.40
CA ILE A 95 -0.89 3.35 17.82
C ILE A 95 -2.15 3.27 18.68
N LYS A 96 -2.33 4.27 19.53
CA LYS A 96 -3.49 4.42 20.41
C LYS A 96 -4.15 5.78 20.22
N CYS A 97 -5.44 5.85 20.53
CA CYS A 97 -6.16 7.11 20.54
C CYS A 97 -5.46 8.12 21.46
N GLY A 98 -5.19 9.32 20.94
CA GLY A 98 -4.47 10.39 21.63
C GLY A 98 -2.97 10.49 21.29
N ASP A 99 -2.38 9.48 20.67
CA ASP A 99 -0.99 9.53 20.22
C ASP A 99 -0.80 10.62 19.15
N ILE A 100 0.42 11.17 19.08
CA ILE A 100 0.85 12.09 18.02
C ILE A 100 1.84 11.36 17.13
N ALA A 101 1.46 11.06 15.88
CA ALA A 101 2.31 10.32 14.97
C ALA A 101 3.45 11.18 14.43
N PHE A 102 3.20 12.43 14.10
CA PHE A 102 4.20 13.41 13.67
C PHE A 102 3.73 14.84 13.87
N HIS A 103 4.68 15.76 13.79
CA HIS A 103 4.41 17.19 13.55
C HIS A 103 4.89 17.59 12.15
N VAL A 104 4.26 18.61 11.59
CA VAL A 104 4.71 19.30 10.37
C VAL A 104 4.79 20.79 10.63
N TYR A 105 5.82 21.42 10.07
CA TYR A 105 6.16 22.84 10.26
C TYR A 105 6.42 23.47 8.90
N GLY A 106 6.08 24.73 8.73
CA GLY A 106 6.35 25.53 7.53
C GLY A 106 5.19 26.42 7.14
N SER A 107 5.03 26.74 5.85
CA SER A 107 3.94 27.57 5.36
C SER A 107 2.57 27.04 5.83
N ALA A 108 1.78 27.90 6.47
CA ALA A 108 0.44 27.54 6.94
C ALA A 108 -0.47 27.16 5.76
N ILE A 109 -0.37 27.87 4.63
CA ILE A 109 -1.11 27.59 3.39
C ILE A 109 -0.73 26.20 2.86
N SER A 110 0.56 25.89 2.76
CA SER A 110 1.04 24.61 2.25
C SER A 110 0.60 23.44 3.12
N ILE A 111 0.63 23.59 4.45
CA ILE A 111 0.16 22.56 5.41
C ILE A 111 -1.33 22.28 5.18
N LEU A 112 -2.17 23.30 5.09
CA LEU A 112 -3.61 23.16 4.90
C LEU A 112 -3.95 22.56 3.52
N THR A 113 -3.25 22.98 2.48
CA THR A 113 -3.41 22.43 1.12
C THR A 113 -3.11 20.93 1.06
N ALA A 114 -2.10 20.46 1.79
CA ALA A 114 -1.71 19.04 1.81
C ALA A 114 -2.58 18.17 2.73
N GLU A 115 -3.19 18.76 3.76
CA GLU A 115 -3.81 18.06 4.90
C GLU A 115 -4.77 16.97 4.47
N ARG A 116 -5.72 17.28 3.58
CA ARG A 116 -6.78 16.33 3.24
C ARG A 116 -6.25 15.10 2.54
N LEU A 117 -5.36 15.25 1.58
CA LEU A 117 -4.76 14.13 0.86
C LEU A 117 -3.92 13.27 1.79
N VAL A 118 -3.12 13.87 2.67
CA VAL A 118 -2.33 13.15 3.69
C VAL A 118 -3.24 12.32 4.57
N LEU A 119 -4.31 12.92 5.12
CA LEU A 119 -5.24 12.22 6.00
C LEU A 119 -5.98 11.09 5.29
N ASN A 120 -6.44 11.30 4.07
CA ASN A 120 -7.13 10.28 3.28
C ASN A 120 -6.24 9.06 3.03
N CYS A 121 -4.98 9.28 2.64
CA CYS A 121 -4.02 8.21 2.41
C CYS A 121 -3.70 7.46 3.71
N MET A 122 -3.31 8.17 4.76
CA MET A 122 -2.89 7.54 6.01
C MET A 122 -4.04 6.81 6.73
N GLN A 123 -5.24 7.36 6.73
CA GLN A 123 -6.41 6.70 7.31
C GLN A 123 -6.73 5.40 6.57
N ARG A 124 -6.72 5.43 5.23
CA ARG A 124 -6.96 4.26 4.40
C ARG A 124 -5.91 3.19 4.64
N MET A 125 -4.64 3.55 4.56
CA MET A 125 -3.53 2.63 4.73
C MET A 125 -3.45 2.06 6.14
N SER A 126 -3.60 2.90 7.17
CA SER A 126 -3.60 2.44 8.57
C SER A 126 -4.78 1.53 8.87
N GLY A 127 -5.96 1.80 8.32
CA GLY A 127 -7.13 0.93 8.45
C GLY A 127 -6.89 -0.46 7.86
N ILE A 128 -6.28 -0.55 6.67
CA ILE A 128 -5.91 -1.83 6.03
C ILE A 128 -4.84 -2.55 6.84
N ALA A 129 -3.78 -1.86 7.26
CA ALA A 129 -2.71 -2.44 8.06
C ALA A 129 -3.23 -2.98 9.40
N THR A 130 -4.11 -2.22 10.06
CA THR A 130 -4.76 -2.63 11.32
C THR A 130 -5.58 -3.90 11.13
N LYS A 131 -6.43 -3.92 10.10
CA LYS A 131 -7.28 -5.09 9.83
C LYS A 131 -6.46 -6.32 9.45
N THR A 132 -5.42 -6.14 8.66
CA THR A 132 -4.49 -7.22 8.31
C THR A 132 -3.78 -7.76 9.55
N ASN A 133 -3.35 -6.88 10.46
CA ASN A 133 -2.67 -7.26 11.70
C ASN A 133 -3.57 -8.08 12.64
N GLU A 134 -4.86 -7.78 12.71
CA GLU A 134 -5.84 -8.58 13.44
C GLU A 134 -5.85 -10.03 12.94
N TYR A 135 -5.93 -10.23 11.62
CA TYR A 135 -5.91 -11.58 11.02
C TYR A 135 -4.54 -12.26 11.18
N ALA A 136 -3.44 -11.52 10.99
CA ALA A 136 -2.10 -12.05 11.15
C ALA A 136 -1.87 -12.60 12.58
N LYS A 137 -2.37 -11.92 13.60
CA LYS A 137 -2.32 -12.36 14.99
C LYS A 137 -3.13 -13.64 15.24
N ILE A 138 -4.27 -13.83 14.58
CA ILE A 138 -5.11 -15.04 14.75
C ILE A 138 -4.38 -16.28 14.26
N ILE A 139 -3.58 -16.16 13.21
CA ILE A 139 -2.86 -17.29 12.60
C ILE A 139 -1.42 -17.42 13.12
N GLU A 140 -1.02 -16.61 14.08
CA GLU A 140 0.32 -16.65 14.68
C GLU A 140 0.64 -18.05 15.23
N GLY A 141 1.85 -18.53 14.99
CA GLY A 141 2.27 -19.89 15.37
C GLY A 141 1.84 -20.99 14.38
N THR A 142 1.15 -20.65 13.31
CA THR A 142 0.82 -21.61 12.22
C THR A 142 1.66 -21.33 10.97
N ASN A 143 1.58 -22.22 9.97
CA ASN A 143 2.19 -22.00 8.64
C ASN A 143 1.28 -21.21 7.68
N ALA A 144 0.08 -20.80 8.11
CA ALA A 144 -0.84 -20.03 7.31
C ALA A 144 -0.33 -18.58 7.10
N LYS A 145 -0.75 -17.94 6.00
CA LYS A 145 -0.45 -16.54 5.70
C LYS A 145 -1.72 -15.81 5.33
N VAL A 146 -1.85 -14.57 5.80
CA VAL A 146 -2.86 -13.64 5.29
C VAL A 146 -2.35 -13.09 3.97
N ILE A 147 -3.12 -13.23 2.90
CA ILE A 147 -2.79 -12.70 1.58
C ILE A 147 -3.88 -11.75 1.09
N ASP A 148 -3.47 -10.75 0.33
CA ASP A 148 -4.40 -9.82 -0.31
C ASP A 148 -5.01 -10.37 -1.62
N THR A 149 -5.80 -9.55 -2.28
CA THR A 149 -6.39 -9.84 -3.58
C THR A 149 -6.27 -8.65 -4.52
N ARG A 150 -6.83 -8.78 -5.74
CA ARG A 150 -7.01 -7.66 -6.68
C ARG A 150 -8.30 -6.85 -6.46
N LYS A 151 -9.06 -7.15 -5.41
CA LYS A 151 -10.29 -6.41 -5.04
C LYS A 151 -9.94 -5.14 -4.28
N THR A 152 -9.17 -4.28 -4.91
CA THR A 152 -8.65 -3.02 -4.36
C THR A 152 -9.38 -1.83 -4.98
N THR A 153 -9.28 -0.66 -4.35
CA THR A 153 -9.70 0.60 -4.93
C THR A 153 -8.88 0.88 -6.20
N PRO A 154 -9.54 1.22 -7.33
CA PRO A 154 -8.80 1.56 -8.55
C PRO A 154 -7.78 2.68 -8.32
N ASN A 155 -6.66 2.60 -9.05
CA ASN A 155 -5.53 3.55 -9.05
C ASN A 155 -4.70 3.65 -7.77
N ILE A 156 -5.14 3.10 -6.62
CA ILE A 156 -4.38 3.10 -5.36
C ILE A 156 -4.02 1.69 -4.87
N ARG A 157 -4.05 0.69 -5.76
CA ARG A 157 -3.72 -0.70 -5.41
C ARG A 157 -2.35 -0.84 -4.75
N PHE A 158 -1.36 -0.11 -5.22
CA PHE A 158 -0.01 -0.16 -4.68
C PHE A 158 0.05 0.31 -3.22
N LEU A 159 -0.73 1.32 -2.83
CA LEU A 159 -0.85 1.79 -1.44
C LEU A 159 -1.57 0.74 -0.57
N GLU A 160 -2.69 0.17 -1.07
CA GLU A 160 -3.47 -0.81 -0.31
C GLU A 160 -2.70 -2.12 -0.11
N LYS A 161 -2.00 -2.61 -1.13
CA LYS A 161 -1.15 -3.80 -1.02
C LYS A 161 0.07 -3.58 -0.13
N TYR A 162 0.67 -2.41 -0.18
CA TYR A 162 1.72 -2.02 0.75
C TYR A 162 1.21 -2.05 2.20
N ALA A 163 0.04 -1.48 2.46
CA ALA A 163 -0.56 -1.48 3.79
C ALA A 163 -0.83 -2.90 4.33
N VAL A 164 -1.17 -3.86 3.45
CA VAL A 164 -1.26 -5.29 3.83
C VAL A 164 0.07 -5.82 4.35
N THR A 165 1.19 -5.50 3.71
CA THR A 165 2.51 -5.96 4.18
C THR A 165 2.90 -5.31 5.51
N VAL A 166 2.60 -4.03 5.70
CA VAL A 166 2.82 -3.32 6.97
C VAL A 166 2.01 -3.96 8.10
N GLY A 167 0.80 -4.45 7.82
CA GLY A 167 -0.04 -5.17 8.78
C GLY A 167 0.40 -6.61 9.07
N GLY A 168 1.48 -7.12 8.43
CA GLY A 168 1.99 -8.49 8.63
C GLY A 168 1.40 -9.52 7.65
N GLY A 169 0.67 -9.08 6.62
CA GLY A 169 0.22 -9.92 5.54
C GLY A 169 1.25 -10.10 4.41
N SER A 170 0.85 -10.76 3.35
CA SER A 170 1.66 -10.98 2.14
C SER A 170 0.85 -10.61 0.90
N ASN A 171 1.55 -10.19 -0.14
CA ASN A 171 0.89 -9.85 -1.39
C ASN A 171 0.72 -11.10 -2.27
N HIS A 172 -0.47 -11.24 -2.82
CA HIS A 172 -0.76 -12.05 -3.97
C HIS A 172 -0.42 -11.28 -5.26
N ARG A 173 -0.70 -11.83 -6.44
CA ARG A 173 -0.42 -11.14 -7.71
C ARG A 173 -0.92 -9.69 -7.69
N PHE A 174 -0.13 -8.82 -8.25
CA PHE A 174 -0.44 -7.39 -8.32
C PHE A 174 -1.48 -7.10 -9.41
N GLY A 175 -1.31 -7.72 -10.56
CA GLY A 175 -2.19 -7.50 -11.72
C GLY A 175 -2.59 -8.80 -12.42
N LEU A 176 -2.91 -8.69 -13.71
CA LEU A 176 -3.14 -9.83 -14.58
C LEU A 176 -1.86 -10.27 -15.30
N TYR A 177 -0.78 -9.52 -15.13
CA TYR A 177 0.47 -9.63 -15.86
C TYR A 177 1.61 -10.31 -15.11
N ASP A 178 1.55 -10.40 -13.79
CA ASP A 178 2.64 -10.88 -12.93
C ASP A 178 2.46 -12.31 -12.43
N MET A 179 1.29 -12.91 -12.65
CA MET A 179 1.02 -14.32 -12.34
C MET A 179 -0.22 -14.80 -13.09
N ILE A 180 -0.19 -16.01 -13.61
CA ILE A 180 -1.35 -16.65 -14.20
C ILE A 180 -2.23 -17.24 -13.11
N MET A 181 -3.53 -16.99 -13.18
CA MET A 181 -4.54 -17.59 -12.31
C MET A 181 -5.67 -18.11 -13.16
N LEU A 182 -5.76 -19.44 -13.25
CA LEU A 182 -6.85 -20.13 -13.92
C LEU A 182 -8.04 -20.23 -12.97
N LYS A 183 -9.14 -19.61 -13.37
CA LYS A 183 -10.41 -19.62 -12.66
C LYS A 183 -11.39 -20.58 -13.34
N ASP A 184 -12.52 -20.85 -12.69
CA ASP A 184 -13.60 -21.67 -13.21
C ASP A 184 -13.96 -21.36 -14.66
N ASN A 185 -14.19 -20.09 -14.99
CA ASN A 185 -14.52 -19.69 -16.36
C ASN A 185 -13.40 -20.00 -17.37
N HIS A 186 -12.11 -19.83 -16.99
CA HIS A 186 -11.01 -20.19 -17.87
C HIS A 186 -10.98 -21.69 -18.15
N ILE A 187 -11.22 -22.48 -17.12
CA ILE A 187 -11.23 -23.96 -17.18
C ILE A 187 -12.40 -24.43 -18.06
N ASP A 188 -13.59 -23.87 -17.82
CA ASP A 188 -14.82 -24.25 -18.56
C ASP A 188 -14.69 -23.89 -20.07
N PHE A 189 -14.28 -22.68 -20.38
CA PHE A 189 -14.05 -22.28 -21.78
C PHE A 189 -12.93 -23.06 -22.46
N CYS A 190 -11.97 -23.55 -21.72
CA CYS A 190 -10.88 -24.36 -22.25
C CYS A 190 -11.26 -25.83 -22.44
N GLY A 191 -12.34 -26.29 -21.81
CA GLY A 191 -12.81 -27.67 -21.84
C GLY A 191 -12.07 -28.60 -20.87
N GLY A 192 -11.68 -28.09 -19.70
CA GLY A 192 -11.11 -28.83 -18.56
C GLY A 192 -9.77 -28.32 -18.08
N ILE A 193 -9.40 -28.76 -16.87
CA ILE A 193 -8.19 -28.30 -16.16
C ILE A 193 -6.91 -28.66 -16.92
N THR A 194 -6.75 -29.93 -17.28
CA THR A 194 -5.55 -30.43 -17.98
C THR A 194 -5.29 -29.62 -19.26
N LYS A 195 -6.34 -29.39 -20.07
CA LYS A 195 -6.22 -28.61 -21.31
C LYS A 195 -5.86 -27.16 -21.02
N ALA A 196 -6.44 -26.56 -19.97
CA ALA A 196 -6.17 -25.18 -19.59
C ALA A 196 -4.70 -25.01 -19.17
N VAL A 197 -4.20 -25.89 -18.31
CA VAL A 197 -2.80 -25.87 -17.85
C VAL A 197 -1.83 -26.09 -19.01
N GLN A 198 -2.11 -27.05 -19.92
CA GLN A 198 -1.30 -27.30 -21.10
C GLN A 198 -1.19 -26.05 -21.98
N LYS A 199 -2.32 -25.41 -22.30
CA LYS A 199 -2.32 -24.16 -23.08
C LYS A 199 -1.54 -23.02 -22.41
N VAL A 200 -1.61 -22.93 -21.06
CA VAL A 200 -0.80 -21.96 -20.32
C VAL A 200 0.69 -22.22 -20.49
N HIS A 201 1.13 -23.48 -20.38
CA HIS A 201 2.55 -23.82 -20.60
C HIS A 201 3.00 -23.52 -22.04
N GLU A 202 2.17 -23.82 -23.04
CA GLU A 202 2.42 -23.47 -24.44
C GLU A 202 2.55 -21.95 -24.63
N TYR A 203 1.62 -21.18 -24.03
CA TYR A 203 1.64 -19.71 -24.04
C TYR A 203 2.91 -19.13 -23.39
N LEU A 204 3.26 -19.60 -22.20
CA LEU A 204 4.46 -19.14 -21.48
C LEU A 204 5.74 -19.44 -22.30
N LYS A 205 5.82 -20.63 -22.87
CA LYS A 205 6.95 -21.02 -23.74
C LYS A 205 7.04 -20.16 -24.99
N ALA A 206 5.92 -19.96 -25.68
CA ALA A 206 5.88 -19.17 -26.91
C ALA A 206 6.25 -17.70 -26.68
N ASN A 207 5.92 -17.14 -25.52
CA ASN A 207 6.21 -15.75 -25.16
C ASN A 207 7.48 -15.58 -24.31
N GLN A 208 8.25 -16.64 -24.06
CA GLN A 208 9.47 -16.64 -23.24
C GLN A 208 9.24 -16.05 -21.84
N MET A 209 8.07 -16.34 -21.26
CA MET A 209 7.65 -15.86 -19.95
C MET A 209 7.87 -16.93 -18.86
N ASN A 210 8.25 -16.49 -17.66
CA ASN A 210 8.36 -17.34 -16.47
C ASN A 210 7.44 -16.83 -15.38
N LEU A 211 6.13 -17.08 -15.51
CA LEU A 211 5.12 -16.70 -14.53
C LEU A 211 4.67 -17.92 -13.73
N ARG A 212 4.40 -17.71 -12.46
CA ARG A 212 3.73 -18.73 -11.62
C ARG A 212 2.33 -18.98 -12.14
N ILE A 213 1.87 -20.22 -11.98
CA ILE A 213 0.52 -20.64 -12.34
C ILE A 213 -0.22 -21.02 -11.06
N GLU A 214 -1.38 -20.44 -10.85
CA GLU A 214 -2.33 -20.79 -9.81
C GLU A 214 -3.63 -21.28 -10.47
N VAL A 215 -4.24 -22.32 -9.93
CA VAL A 215 -5.48 -22.91 -10.44
C VAL A 215 -6.50 -22.96 -9.32
N GLU A 216 -7.62 -22.24 -9.48
CA GLU A 216 -8.80 -22.40 -8.60
C GLU A 216 -9.47 -23.75 -8.90
N THR A 217 -9.65 -24.57 -7.86
CA THR A 217 -10.27 -25.90 -7.97
C THR A 217 -11.61 -25.93 -7.25
N ARG A 218 -12.59 -26.63 -7.82
CA ARG A 218 -13.95 -26.74 -7.26
C ARG A 218 -14.12 -27.88 -6.27
N ASN A 219 -13.25 -28.90 -6.38
CA ASN A 219 -13.34 -30.13 -5.58
C ASN A 219 -11.98 -30.85 -5.51
N ILE A 220 -11.92 -31.91 -4.72
CA ILE A 220 -10.70 -32.71 -4.52
C ILE A 220 -10.27 -33.46 -5.80
N GLU A 221 -11.22 -33.86 -6.64
CA GLU A 221 -10.93 -34.51 -7.92
C GLU A 221 -10.12 -33.57 -8.83
N ASN A 222 -10.48 -32.27 -8.87
CA ASN A 222 -9.71 -31.26 -9.59
C ASN A 222 -8.28 -31.09 -9.04
N VAL A 223 -8.10 -31.19 -7.71
CA VAL A 223 -6.75 -31.16 -7.12
C VAL A 223 -5.93 -32.36 -7.56
N LYS A 224 -6.54 -33.58 -7.55
CA LYS A 224 -5.85 -34.80 -8.01
C LYS A 224 -5.47 -34.76 -9.48
N GLU A 225 -6.30 -34.12 -10.33
CA GLU A 225 -6.00 -33.96 -11.76
C GLU A 225 -4.76 -33.07 -12.00
N LEU A 226 -4.45 -32.16 -11.07
CA LEU A 226 -3.31 -31.25 -11.14
C LEU A 226 -2.00 -31.81 -10.57
N MET A 227 -2.07 -32.91 -9.80
CA MET A 227 -0.90 -33.58 -9.18
C MET A 227 -0.27 -34.60 -10.13
#